data_18c8111976c834850d0fefe409fad70c
#
_entry.id   18c8111976c834850d0fefe409fad70c
#
_cell.length_a   1.000
_cell.length_b   1.000
_cell.length_c   1.000
_cell.angle_alpha   90.00
_cell.angle_beta   90.00
_cell.angle_gamma   90.00
#
_symmetry.space_group_name_H-M   'P 1'
#
loop_
_entity.id
_entity.type
_entity.pdbx_description
1 polymer ?
#
loop_
_entity_poly.entity_id
_entity_poly.type
_entity_poly.pdbx_seq_one_letter_code
_entity_poly.pdbx_strand_id
1 'polypeptide(L)'
;MRLPKKLLALLVAAMCAVLAAGGCNPQKTPDYGINPVALSVNGVDITLFDFDRFYTTNQKYYYLTHGAVDAQEYFETVLDEVVRYGVALSKAQELNIQLTAEDEDEVQNELQTQCDLTFEKYSKTLADNSTASAAPALDSKTVEAAFREDKGYSFAEYRGFLARFLRNKKIISKLYEEITADVAPDEEEIIAYIQLNVSEQSLDSFSTFVTRYKSFVNEKGDVPFFVPEDCFTVDQLLLQYGSDESESTAEPDASGTLPAYTFDTASVSASEIDSILSVGVSYDDFIDLIARYGNDENMQGDVFLRWGYLIHNTLFEDYEKPLLIGAYYAHGIEQLPPELSNKNTSSQYFETTDGKRIVKITAKGSIRYVVENRSLAKGPMPYVEGDEVWNLSYDGALAAASDIEYDDQFEVWFSEANVTYYYDRFKSNYISPAVPKQK
;
A
#
# COMPACT_ATOMS: atom_id res chain seq x y z
N MET A 1 26.07 -1.80 14.97
CA MET A 1 24.98 -0.83 14.89
C MET A 1 23.87 -1.55 14.13
N ARG A 2 22.82 -2.00 14.81
CA ARG A 2 21.76 -2.80 14.17
C ARG A 2 20.88 -1.85 13.34
N LEU A 3 20.84 -2.02 12.03
CA LEU A 3 19.86 -1.33 11.17
C LEU A 3 18.45 -1.64 11.65
N PRO A 4 17.53 -0.67 11.72
CA PRO A 4 16.16 -0.91 12.13
C PRO A 4 15.48 -1.87 11.15
N LYS A 5 14.82 -2.90 11.69
CA LYS A 5 14.19 -4.02 10.97
C LYS A 5 13.18 -3.58 9.87
N LYS A 6 12.63 -2.38 9.95
CA LYS A 6 11.78 -1.74 8.90
C LYS A 6 12.50 -1.49 7.56
N LEU A 7 13.83 -1.50 7.55
CA LEU A 7 14.58 -1.30 6.30
C LEU A 7 14.59 -2.56 5.41
N LEU A 8 14.52 -3.75 5.99
CA LEU A 8 14.56 -5.00 5.23
C LEU A 8 13.22 -5.30 4.54
N ALA A 9 12.10 -5.13 5.25
CA ALA A 9 10.76 -5.26 4.66
C ALA A 9 10.51 -4.22 3.54
N LEU A 10 11.03 -2.99 3.70
CA LEU A 10 11.03 -1.97 2.64
C LEU A 10 11.96 -2.32 1.47
N LEU A 11 13.05 -3.05 1.71
CA LEU A 11 13.96 -3.50 0.64
C LEU A 11 13.32 -4.55 -0.27
N VAL A 12 12.55 -5.48 0.27
CA VAL A 12 11.79 -6.45 -0.54
C VAL A 12 10.67 -5.74 -1.32
N ALA A 13 9.96 -4.80 -0.70
CA ALA A 13 8.91 -4.00 -1.37
C ALA A 13 9.49 -2.93 -2.33
N ALA A 14 10.63 -2.30 -1.99
CA ALA A 14 11.29 -1.30 -2.84
C ALA A 14 12.00 -1.90 -4.05
N MET A 15 12.29 -3.21 -4.07
CA MET A 15 12.78 -3.89 -5.26
C MET A 15 11.76 -3.87 -6.41
N CYS A 16 10.48 -3.59 -6.16
CA CYS A 16 9.44 -3.55 -7.19
C CYS A 16 9.24 -2.19 -7.86
N ALA A 17 9.74 -1.10 -7.30
CA ALA A 17 9.49 0.23 -7.86
C ALA A 17 10.76 1.07 -7.88
N VAL A 18 11.46 1.19 -8.96
CA VAL A 18 12.08 2.40 -9.53
C VAL A 18 13.09 2.08 -10.64
N LEU A 19 12.69 2.29 -11.87
CA LEU A 19 13.58 2.52 -13.01
C LEU A 19 13.73 4.04 -13.16
N ALA A 20 14.87 4.60 -12.84
CA ALA A 20 15.20 5.95 -13.25
C ALA A 20 16.70 6.19 -13.33
N ALA A 21 17.13 6.50 -14.54
CA ALA A 21 18.19 7.39 -15.00
C ALA A 21 19.58 7.34 -14.34
N GLY A 22 20.54 6.86 -15.11
CA GLY A 22 21.95 7.18 -14.98
C GLY A 22 22.63 6.97 -16.32
N GLY A 23 22.88 8.03 -17.06
CA GLY A 23 23.73 7.98 -18.26
C GLY A 23 25.17 7.66 -17.83
N CYS A 24 25.76 6.62 -18.38
CA CYS A 24 27.16 6.27 -18.17
C CYS A 24 27.95 6.51 -19.45
N ASN A 25 29.10 7.15 -19.31
CA ASN A 25 30.10 7.32 -20.35
C ASN A 25 30.86 6.00 -20.56
N PRO A 26 31.02 5.46 -21.78
CA PRO A 26 31.65 4.15 -21.99
C PRO A 26 33.18 4.26 -21.83
N GLN A 27 33.69 3.81 -20.72
CA GLN A 27 35.12 3.45 -20.63
C GLN A 27 35.30 1.99 -21.08
N LYS A 28 36.33 1.74 -21.91
CA LYS A 28 36.66 0.39 -22.39
C LYS A 28 36.95 -0.55 -21.22
N THR A 29 36.04 -1.45 -20.95
CA THR A 29 36.23 -2.57 -20.02
C THR A 29 37.17 -3.62 -20.63
N PRO A 30 38.04 -4.26 -19.85
CA PRO A 30 38.74 -5.46 -20.28
C PRO A 30 37.75 -6.50 -20.81
N ASP A 31 38.17 -7.29 -21.81
CA ASP A 31 37.30 -8.27 -22.48
C ASP A 31 37.06 -9.51 -21.59
N TYR A 32 36.29 -9.36 -20.55
CA TYR A 32 35.80 -10.45 -19.70
C TYR A 32 34.48 -11.07 -20.19
N GLY A 33 34.06 -10.73 -21.41
CA GLY A 33 32.75 -11.08 -21.94
C GLY A 33 31.67 -10.02 -21.60
N ILE A 34 30.48 -10.25 -22.14
CA ILE A 34 29.38 -9.28 -22.14
C ILE A 34 28.75 -9.08 -20.74
N ASN A 35 28.76 -10.14 -19.92
CA ASN A 35 28.24 -10.13 -18.55
C ASN A 35 29.09 -11.04 -17.65
N PRO A 36 30.31 -10.59 -17.26
CA PRO A 36 31.20 -11.40 -16.48
C PRO A 36 30.70 -11.63 -15.04
N VAL A 37 31.14 -12.70 -14.42
CA VAL A 37 30.95 -12.96 -12.99
C VAL A 37 31.66 -11.88 -12.18
N ALA A 38 30.94 -11.21 -11.29
CA ALA A 38 31.47 -10.18 -10.39
C ALA A 38 32.00 -10.76 -9.07
N LEU A 39 31.29 -11.74 -8.55
CA LEU A 39 31.66 -12.51 -7.37
C LEU A 39 31.01 -13.89 -7.42
N SER A 40 31.51 -14.82 -6.60
CA SER A 40 30.91 -16.13 -6.40
C SER A 40 30.71 -16.36 -4.91
N VAL A 41 29.53 -16.82 -4.52
CA VAL A 41 29.15 -17.11 -3.12
C VAL A 41 28.80 -18.58 -3.01
N ASN A 42 29.55 -19.35 -2.25
CA ASN A 42 29.38 -20.80 -2.11
C ASN A 42 29.30 -21.55 -3.45
N GLY A 43 29.99 -21.04 -4.49
CA GLY A 43 29.97 -21.60 -5.84
C GLY A 43 28.82 -21.08 -6.72
N VAL A 44 27.95 -20.22 -6.22
CA VAL A 44 26.92 -19.53 -7.03
C VAL A 44 27.50 -18.26 -7.63
N ASP A 45 27.51 -18.19 -8.95
CA ASP A 45 28.07 -17.05 -9.68
C ASP A 45 27.06 -15.89 -9.79
N ILE A 46 27.48 -14.73 -9.31
CA ILE A 46 26.75 -13.47 -9.41
C ILE A 46 27.46 -12.60 -10.44
N THR A 47 26.71 -12.11 -11.43
CA THR A 47 27.28 -11.37 -12.56
C THR A 47 27.27 -9.85 -12.34
N LEU A 48 27.99 -9.13 -13.20
CA LEU A 48 27.95 -7.67 -13.19
C LEU A 48 26.55 -7.11 -13.48
N PHE A 49 25.73 -7.81 -14.26
CA PHE A 49 24.34 -7.41 -14.48
C PHE A 49 23.54 -7.44 -13.16
N ASP A 50 23.72 -8.51 -12.38
CA ASP A 50 23.05 -8.64 -11.07
C ASP A 50 23.52 -7.52 -10.13
N PHE A 51 24.83 -7.26 -10.04
CA PHE A 51 25.40 -6.17 -9.26
C PHE A 51 24.88 -4.79 -9.72
N ASP A 52 24.87 -4.51 -11.04
CA ASP A 52 24.33 -3.26 -11.60
C ASP A 52 22.87 -3.01 -11.19
N ARG A 53 22.07 -4.06 -11.09
CA ARG A 53 20.66 -3.95 -10.65
C ARG A 53 20.58 -3.47 -9.22
N PHE A 54 21.35 -4.06 -8.30
CA PHE A 54 21.41 -3.61 -6.92
C PHE A 54 21.97 -2.19 -6.81
N TYR A 55 23.07 -1.91 -7.49
CA TYR A 55 23.73 -0.62 -7.45
C TYR A 55 22.83 0.53 -7.94
N THR A 56 22.14 0.34 -9.05
CA THR A 56 21.28 1.38 -9.63
C THR A 56 19.94 1.53 -8.91
N THR A 57 19.38 0.46 -8.38
CA THR A 57 18.10 0.50 -7.66
C THR A 57 18.24 1.20 -6.33
N ASN A 58 19.29 0.92 -5.58
CA ASN A 58 19.47 1.42 -4.22
C ASN A 58 20.10 2.82 -4.16
N GLN A 59 20.76 3.26 -5.23
CA GLN A 59 21.49 4.53 -5.25
C GLN A 59 20.63 5.73 -4.84
N LYS A 60 19.43 5.87 -5.41
CA LYS A 60 18.54 6.99 -5.12
C LYS A 60 18.07 6.97 -3.67
N TYR A 61 17.71 5.81 -3.17
CA TYR A 61 17.23 5.63 -1.80
C TYR A 61 18.34 5.94 -0.79
N TYR A 62 19.55 5.41 -1.05
CA TYR A 62 20.71 5.62 -0.19
C TYR A 62 21.08 7.12 -0.07
N TYR A 63 21.08 7.86 -1.18
CA TYR A 63 21.29 9.30 -1.15
C TYR A 63 20.19 10.09 -0.42
N LEU A 64 18.94 9.64 -0.49
CA LEU A 64 17.83 10.27 0.22
C LEU A 64 17.91 10.07 1.74
N THR A 65 18.42 8.94 2.18
CA THR A 65 18.47 8.58 3.61
C THR A 65 19.77 9.02 4.30
N HIS A 66 20.90 9.07 3.58
CA HIS A 66 22.23 9.33 4.14
C HIS A 66 22.85 10.66 3.67
N GLY A 67 22.23 11.37 2.73
CA GLY A 67 22.77 12.60 2.17
C GLY A 67 23.91 12.34 1.20
N ALA A 68 24.92 13.21 1.17
CA ALA A 68 26.10 13.04 0.31
C ALA A 68 26.98 11.92 0.87
N VAL A 69 27.03 10.79 0.18
CA VAL A 69 27.73 9.57 0.60
C VAL A 69 29.04 9.41 -0.17
N ASP A 70 30.04 8.86 0.52
CA ASP A 70 31.27 8.39 -0.14
C ASP A 70 30.93 7.24 -1.11
N ALA A 71 31.41 7.35 -2.33
CA ALA A 71 31.18 6.32 -3.37
C ALA A 71 31.72 4.93 -2.95
N GLN A 72 32.76 4.89 -2.14
CA GLN A 72 33.33 3.67 -1.60
C GLN A 72 32.39 3.02 -0.58
N GLU A 73 31.84 3.80 0.35
CA GLU A 73 30.89 3.31 1.36
C GLU A 73 29.63 2.75 0.69
N TYR A 74 29.12 3.46 -0.31
CA TYR A 74 27.98 2.97 -1.09
C TYR A 74 28.31 1.67 -1.85
N PHE A 75 29.46 1.58 -2.48
CA PHE A 75 29.89 0.36 -3.16
C PHE A 75 29.98 -0.83 -2.19
N GLU A 76 30.56 -0.64 -1.00
CA GLU A 76 30.68 -1.68 0.02
C GLU A 76 29.29 -2.13 0.53
N THR A 77 28.37 -1.20 0.74
CA THR A 77 26.98 -1.50 1.10
C THR A 77 26.28 -2.36 0.04
N VAL A 78 26.39 -1.97 -1.24
CA VAL A 78 25.81 -2.76 -2.34
C VAL A 78 26.48 -4.12 -2.47
N LEU A 79 27.79 -4.18 -2.26
CA LEU A 79 28.54 -5.44 -2.32
C LEU A 79 28.06 -6.41 -1.24
N ASP A 80 27.79 -5.93 -0.03
CA ASP A 80 27.22 -6.74 1.05
C ASP A 80 25.83 -7.28 0.70
N GLU A 81 24.96 -6.43 0.15
CA GLU A 81 23.63 -6.85 -0.32
C GLU A 81 23.70 -7.90 -1.43
N VAL A 82 24.65 -7.78 -2.35
CA VAL A 82 24.85 -8.75 -3.42
C VAL A 82 25.42 -10.07 -2.89
N VAL A 83 26.26 -10.03 -1.85
CA VAL A 83 26.69 -11.24 -1.14
C VAL A 83 25.49 -11.91 -0.46
N ARG A 84 24.63 -11.16 0.22
CA ARG A 84 23.39 -11.67 0.82
C ARG A 84 22.49 -12.33 -0.23
N TYR A 85 22.32 -11.72 -1.39
CA TYR A 85 21.61 -12.31 -2.52
C TYR A 85 22.23 -13.65 -2.95
N GLY A 86 23.57 -13.73 -3.04
CA GLY A 86 24.29 -14.96 -3.38
C GLY A 86 24.13 -16.06 -2.33
N VAL A 87 24.15 -15.71 -1.03
CA VAL A 87 23.91 -16.63 0.08
C VAL A 87 22.51 -17.24 0.00
N ALA A 88 21.48 -16.39 -0.20
CA ALA A 88 20.10 -16.85 -0.36
C ALA A 88 19.96 -17.82 -1.54
N LEU A 89 20.56 -17.52 -2.71
CA LEU A 89 20.54 -18.40 -3.87
C LEU A 89 21.26 -19.73 -3.61
N SER A 90 22.41 -19.68 -2.94
CA SER A 90 23.15 -20.88 -2.54
C SER A 90 22.29 -21.79 -1.65
N LYS A 91 21.61 -21.18 -0.67
CA LYS A 91 20.75 -21.94 0.25
C LYS A 91 19.51 -22.50 -0.46
N ALA A 92 18.91 -21.72 -1.35
CA ALA A 92 17.80 -22.19 -2.17
C ALA A 92 18.19 -23.40 -3.05
N GLN A 93 19.41 -23.39 -3.61
CA GLN A 93 19.94 -24.54 -4.34
C GLN A 93 20.15 -25.76 -3.42
N GLU A 94 20.73 -25.56 -2.23
CA GLU A 94 20.94 -26.63 -1.26
C GLU A 94 19.62 -27.29 -0.84
N LEU A 95 18.56 -26.48 -0.63
CA LEU A 95 17.21 -26.93 -0.28
C LEU A 95 16.39 -27.39 -1.50
N ASN A 96 16.99 -27.33 -2.70
CA ASN A 96 16.34 -27.71 -3.96
C ASN A 96 15.01 -26.97 -4.21
N ILE A 97 14.96 -25.68 -3.87
CA ILE A 97 13.79 -24.83 -4.13
C ILE A 97 13.54 -24.74 -5.65
N GLN A 98 12.33 -25.04 -6.06
CA GLN A 98 11.90 -25.03 -7.46
C GLN A 98 10.75 -24.08 -7.66
N LEU A 99 10.70 -23.43 -8.83
CA LEU A 99 9.55 -22.63 -9.24
C LEU A 99 8.45 -23.51 -9.81
N THR A 100 7.21 -23.20 -9.50
CA THR A 100 6.04 -23.80 -10.12
C THR A 100 5.80 -23.20 -11.52
N ALA A 101 4.85 -23.77 -12.27
CA ALA A 101 4.46 -23.20 -13.56
C ALA A 101 3.86 -21.79 -13.41
N GLU A 102 3.13 -21.53 -12.33
CA GLU A 102 2.56 -20.22 -12.00
C GLU A 102 3.65 -19.20 -11.68
N ASP A 103 4.64 -19.57 -10.87
CA ASP A 103 5.81 -18.71 -10.59
C ASP A 103 6.58 -18.36 -11.88
N GLU A 104 6.75 -19.32 -12.81
CA GLU A 104 7.39 -19.04 -14.10
C GLU A 104 6.56 -18.09 -14.97
N ASP A 105 5.22 -18.20 -14.94
CA ASP A 105 4.32 -17.29 -15.65
C ASP A 105 4.40 -15.87 -15.06
N GLU A 106 4.46 -15.72 -13.75
CA GLU A 106 4.69 -14.43 -13.09
C GLU A 106 6.03 -13.82 -13.50
N VAL A 107 7.10 -14.61 -13.50
CA VAL A 107 8.43 -14.17 -13.95
C VAL A 107 8.38 -13.71 -15.41
N GLN A 108 7.67 -14.41 -16.29
CA GLN A 108 7.54 -14.02 -17.70
C GLN A 108 6.74 -12.73 -17.88
N ASN A 109 5.66 -12.52 -17.11
CA ASN A 109 4.86 -11.30 -17.15
C ASN A 109 5.68 -10.10 -16.67
N GLU A 110 6.42 -10.23 -15.57
CA GLU A 110 7.31 -9.18 -15.06
C GLU A 110 8.44 -8.89 -16.05
N LEU A 111 9.03 -9.91 -16.63
CA LEU A 111 10.06 -9.77 -17.67
C LEU A 111 9.54 -8.96 -18.86
N GLN A 112 8.34 -9.29 -19.35
CA GLN A 112 7.76 -8.56 -20.47
C GLN A 112 7.53 -7.09 -20.10
N THR A 113 6.92 -6.84 -18.94
CA THR A 113 6.67 -5.48 -18.43
C THR A 113 7.96 -4.65 -18.34
N GLN A 114 9.02 -5.20 -17.75
CA GLN A 114 10.29 -4.48 -17.62
C GLN A 114 11.01 -4.27 -18.97
N CYS A 115 10.89 -5.22 -19.89
CA CYS A 115 11.39 -5.05 -21.25
C CYS A 115 10.67 -3.94 -22.00
N ASP A 116 9.33 -3.87 -21.91
CA ASP A 116 8.52 -2.86 -22.58
C ASP A 116 8.82 -1.47 -22.02
N LEU A 117 8.89 -1.32 -20.68
CA LEU A 117 9.27 -0.06 -20.03
C LEU A 117 10.68 0.39 -20.44
N THR A 118 11.63 -0.55 -20.56
CA THR A 118 12.99 -0.22 -20.99
C THR A 118 13.00 0.24 -22.45
N PHE A 119 12.27 -0.43 -23.32
CA PHE A 119 12.15 -0.08 -24.73
C PHE A 119 11.50 1.29 -24.93
N GLU A 120 10.40 1.54 -24.20
CA GLU A 120 9.70 2.83 -24.23
C GLU A 120 10.61 3.98 -23.77
N LYS A 121 11.38 3.78 -22.69
CA LYS A 121 12.35 4.77 -22.20
C LYS A 121 13.36 5.17 -23.27
N TYR A 122 13.95 4.18 -23.97
CA TYR A 122 14.91 4.48 -25.05
C TYR A 122 14.23 5.17 -26.24
N SER A 123 13.02 4.72 -26.60
CA SER A 123 12.24 5.34 -27.66
C SER A 123 11.94 6.82 -27.35
N LYS A 124 11.53 7.12 -26.14
CA LYS A 124 11.28 8.50 -25.67
C LYS A 124 12.54 9.34 -25.67
N THR A 125 13.63 8.82 -25.13
CA THR A 125 14.92 9.54 -25.10
C THR A 125 15.41 9.90 -26.50
N LEU A 126 15.26 9.00 -27.47
CA LEU A 126 15.62 9.25 -28.88
C LEU A 126 14.70 10.29 -29.52
N ALA A 127 13.39 10.23 -29.23
CA ALA A 127 12.44 11.22 -29.71
C ALA A 127 12.71 12.63 -29.16
N ASP A 128 12.99 12.74 -27.87
CA ASP A 128 13.29 14.02 -27.19
C ASP A 128 14.60 14.65 -27.70
N ASN A 129 15.57 13.85 -28.12
CA ASN A 129 16.84 14.31 -28.68
C ASN A 129 16.74 14.63 -30.20
N SER A 130 15.62 14.31 -30.86
CA SER A 130 15.42 14.63 -32.27
C SER A 130 14.98 16.10 -32.43
N THR A 131 15.74 16.89 -33.18
CA THR A 131 15.43 18.30 -33.49
C THR A 131 14.33 18.47 -34.57
N ALA A 132 13.73 17.37 -35.02
CA ALA A 132 12.73 17.38 -36.10
C ALA A 132 11.31 17.65 -35.54
N SER A 133 10.64 18.66 -36.07
CA SER A 133 9.29 19.11 -35.70
C SER A 133 8.17 18.06 -35.90
N ALA A 134 8.48 16.90 -36.46
CA ALA A 134 7.64 15.69 -36.55
C ALA A 134 8.59 14.50 -36.50
N ALA A 135 8.84 13.97 -35.29
CA ALA A 135 9.60 12.74 -35.15
C ALA A 135 8.81 11.61 -35.78
N PRO A 136 9.34 10.93 -36.84
CA PRO A 136 8.73 9.68 -37.31
C PRO A 136 8.73 8.67 -36.17
N ALA A 137 7.74 7.79 -36.13
CA ALA A 137 7.75 6.66 -35.19
C ALA A 137 9.11 5.94 -35.35
N LEU A 138 9.89 5.93 -34.26
CA LEU A 138 11.20 5.29 -34.28
C LEU A 138 11.01 3.78 -34.53
N ASP A 139 11.73 3.24 -35.51
CA ASP A 139 11.70 1.81 -35.75
C ASP A 139 12.43 1.04 -34.62
N SER A 140 12.04 -0.18 -34.39
CA SER A 140 12.61 -1.01 -33.32
C SER A 140 14.13 -1.17 -33.45
N LYS A 141 14.66 -1.19 -34.68
CA LYS A 141 16.09 -1.36 -34.95
C LYS A 141 16.90 -0.15 -34.45
N THR A 142 16.35 1.04 -34.62
CA THR A 142 16.98 2.29 -34.13
C THR A 142 17.04 2.31 -32.62
N VAL A 143 15.96 1.91 -31.95
CA VAL A 143 15.91 1.82 -30.48
C VAL A 143 16.89 0.75 -29.96
N GLU A 144 16.93 -0.42 -30.57
CA GLU A 144 17.85 -1.50 -30.22
C GLU A 144 19.31 -1.12 -30.45
N ALA A 145 19.62 -0.36 -31.50
CA ALA A 145 20.97 0.12 -31.76
C ALA A 145 21.44 1.11 -30.70
N ALA A 146 20.57 2.07 -30.30
CA ALA A 146 20.88 3.01 -29.23
C ALA A 146 21.03 2.31 -27.88
N PHE A 147 20.18 1.32 -27.59
CA PHE A 147 20.31 0.51 -26.39
C PHE A 147 21.65 -0.22 -26.34
N ARG A 148 22.04 -0.85 -27.47
CA ARG A 148 23.32 -1.56 -27.57
C ARG A 148 24.53 -0.63 -27.44
N GLU A 149 24.46 0.56 -28.00
CA GLU A 149 25.51 1.56 -27.87
C GLU A 149 25.68 2.01 -26.40
N ASP A 150 24.57 2.21 -25.67
CA ASP A 150 24.60 2.61 -24.26
C ASP A 150 25.04 1.48 -23.33
N LYS A 151 24.50 0.27 -23.51
CA LYS A 151 24.71 -0.87 -22.59
C LYS A 151 25.89 -1.77 -22.94
N GLY A 152 26.32 -1.79 -24.19
CA GLY A 152 27.38 -2.67 -24.68
C GLY A 152 26.90 -4.09 -25.00
N TYR A 153 25.60 -4.38 -24.87
CA TYR A 153 24.98 -5.67 -25.22
C TYR A 153 23.63 -5.45 -25.92
N SER A 154 23.16 -6.46 -26.64
CA SER A 154 21.87 -6.39 -27.36
C SER A 154 20.67 -6.45 -26.42
N PHE A 155 19.50 -6.03 -26.93
CA PHE A 155 18.25 -6.12 -26.18
C PHE A 155 17.84 -7.58 -25.87
N ALA A 156 18.20 -8.52 -26.76
CA ALA A 156 17.97 -9.95 -26.53
C ALA A 156 18.84 -10.50 -25.37
N GLU A 157 20.11 -10.07 -25.30
CA GLU A 157 21.01 -10.41 -24.19
C GLU A 157 20.52 -9.81 -22.87
N TYR A 158 20.07 -8.53 -22.89
CA TYR A 158 19.42 -7.90 -21.74
C TYR A 158 18.23 -8.71 -21.24
N ARG A 159 17.33 -9.11 -22.15
CA ARG A 159 16.17 -9.93 -21.81
C ARG A 159 16.59 -11.24 -21.14
N GLY A 160 17.65 -11.88 -21.63
CA GLY A 160 18.18 -13.12 -21.04
C GLY A 160 18.77 -12.91 -19.63
N PHE A 161 19.51 -11.83 -19.42
CA PHE A 161 20.08 -11.50 -18.11
C PHE A 161 18.99 -11.12 -17.11
N LEU A 162 18.00 -10.33 -17.54
CA LEU A 162 16.87 -9.93 -16.74
C LEU A 162 15.98 -11.12 -16.35
N ALA A 163 15.72 -12.02 -17.28
CA ALA A 163 14.94 -13.24 -17.02
C ALA A 163 15.59 -14.09 -15.92
N ARG A 164 16.92 -14.27 -15.97
CA ARG A 164 17.66 -14.99 -14.93
C ARG A 164 17.56 -14.25 -13.59
N PHE A 165 17.76 -12.95 -13.57
CA PHE A 165 17.69 -12.14 -12.35
C PHE A 165 16.30 -12.21 -11.68
N LEU A 166 15.23 -12.06 -12.46
CA LEU A 166 13.85 -12.15 -11.96
C LEU A 166 13.51 -13.54 -11.44
N ARG A 167 13.96 -14.58 -12.17
CA ARG A 167 13.81 -15.96 -11.73
C ARG A 167 14.52 -16.22 -10.40
N ASN A 168 15.74 -15.74 -10.25
CA ASN A 168 16.51 -15.84 -9.02
C ASN A 168 15.81 -15.13 -7.87
N LYS A 169 15.23 -13.93 -8.11
CA LYS A 169 14.42 -13.23 -7.10
C LYS A 169 13.21 -14.05 -6.66
N LYS A 170 12.51 -14.67 -7.61
CA LYS A 170 11.36 -15.52 -7.28
C LYS A 170 11.78 -16.76 -6.48
N ILE A 171 12.93 -17.35 -6.80
CA ILE A 171 13.52 -18.46 -6.01
C ILE A 171 13.82 -18.02 -4.57
N ILE A 172 14.36 -16.82 -4.35
CA ILE A 172 14.60 -16.29 -3.01
C ILE A 172 13.29 -16.03 -2.26
N SER A 173 12.26 -15.54 -2.94
CA SER A 173 10.93 -15.42 -2.35
C SER A 173 10.40 -16.78 -1.89
N LYS A 174 10.57 -17.82 -2.70
CA LYS A 174 10.17 -19.18 -2.33
C LYS A 174 11.00 -19.76 -1.19
N LEU A 175 12.28 -19.42 -1.10
CA LEU A 175 13.11 -19.77 0.06
C LEU A 175 12.55 -19.14 1.33
N TYR A 176 12.19 -17.85 1.29
CA TYR A 176 11.55 -17.17 2.42
C TYR A 176 10.24 -17.88 2.83
N GLU A 177 9.36 -18.16 1.87
CA GLU A 177 8.11 -18.88 2.11
C GLU A 177 8.33 -20.26 2.76
N GLU A 178 9.33 -21.02 2.29
CA GLU A 178 9.66 -22.35 2.82
C GLU A 178 10.19 -22.27 4.27
N ILE A 179 11.08 -21.31 4.55
CA ILE A 179 11.67 -21.14 5.88
C ILE A 179 10.63 -20.68 6.91
N THR A 180 9.66 -19.89 6.47
CA THR A 180 8.65 -19.28 7.34
C THR A 180 7.31 -20.03 7.34
N ALA A 181 7.22 -21.16 6.63
CA ALA A 181 5.97 -21.90 6.44
C ALA A 181 5.28 -22.33 7.75
N ASP A 182 6.05 -22.63 8.77
CA ASP A 182 5.55 -23.10 10.07
C ASP A 182 5.46 -21.98 11.12
N VAL A 183 5.78 -20.73 10.75
CA VAL A 183 5.69 -19.58 11.67
C VAL A 183 4.22 -19.23 11.89
N ALA A 184 3.83 -19.13 13.15
CA ALA A 184 2.50 -18.71 13.55
C ALA A 184 2.62 -17.89 14.86
N PRO A 185 2.23 -16.61 14.85
CA PRO A 185 2.30 -15.80 16.06
C PRO A 185 1.26 -16.28 17.07
N ASP A 186 1.64 -16.32 18.33
CA ASP A 186 0.72 -16.56 19.43
C ASP A 186 -0.03 -15.26 19.83
N GLU A 187 -0.98 -15.39 20.78
CA GLU A 187 -1.76 -14.25 21.26
C GLU A 187 -0.89 -13.15 21.88
N GLU A 188 0.18 -13.51 22.59
CA GLU A 188 1.07 -12.55 23.25
C GLU A 188 1.86 -11.76 22.20
N GLU A 189 2.27 -12.39 21.11
CA GLU A 189 2.96 -11.76 19.98
C GLU A 189 2.05 -10.82 19.21
N ILE A 190 0.77 -11.19 18.98
CA ILE A 190 -0.22 -10.30 18.35
C ILE A 190 -0.45 -9.07 19.22
N ILE A 191 -0.65 -9.26 20.53
CA ILE A 191 -0.83 -8.15 21.47
C ILE A 191 0.41 -7.25 21.52
N ALA A 192 1.60 -7.83 21.53
CA ALA A 192 2.85 -7.08 21.49
C ALA A 192 2.99 -6.25 20.20
N TYR A 193 2.59 -6.80 19.07
CA TYR A 193 2.53 -6.09 17.80
C TYR A 193 1.56 -4.90 17.86
N ILE A 194 0.35 -5.09 18.40
CA ILE A 194 -0.63 -4.02 18.59
C ILE A 194 -0.03 -2.91 19.50
N GLN A 195 0.54 -3.27 20.65
CA GLN A 195 1.12 -2.31 21.60
C GLN A 195 2.27 -1.52 21.01
N LEU A 196 3.12 -2.14 20.20
CA LEU A 196 4.20 -1.46 19.48
C LEU A 196 3.62 -0.40 18.54
N ASN A 197 2.63 -0.76 17.74
CA ASN A 197 1.99 0.16 16.80
C ASN A 197 1.21 1.28 17.51
N VAL A 198 0.53 0.99 18.62
CA VAL A 198 -0.09 2.01 19.49
C VAL A 198 0.95 3.02 19.96
N SER A 199 2.11 2.56 20.44
CA SER A 199 3.18 3.45 20.89
C SER A 199 3.73 4.32 19.77
N GLU A 200 3.98 3.75 18.59
CA GLU A 200 4.48 4.49 17.44
C GLU A 200 3.46 5.51 16.92
N GLN A 201 2.20 5.10 16.76
CA GLN A 201 1.14 5.95 16.23
C GLN A 201 0.66 7.02 17.21
N SER A 202 0.92 6.86 18.51
CA SER A 202 0.62 7.90 19.51
C SER A 202 1.37 9.22 19.26
N LEU A 203 2.41 9.19 18.43
CA LEU A 203 3.23 10.34 18.03
C LEU A 203 2.76 10.94 16.68
N ASP A 204 1.82 10.31 16.00
CA ASP A 204 1.31 10.77 14.72
C ASP A 204 0.49 12.07 14.86
N SER A 205 0.50 12.86 13.79
CA SER A 205 -0.42 14.00 13.69
C SER A 205 -1.85 13.51 13.45
N PHE A 206 -2.84 14.37 13.78
CA PHE A 206 -4.24 14.06 13.49
C PHE A 206 -4.48 13.76 12.00
N SER A 207 -3.83 14.49 11.08
CA SER A 207 -3.96 14.24 9.64
C SER A 207 -3.42 12.86 9.23
N THR A 208 -2.36 12.39 9.87
CA THR A 208 -1.82 11.03 9.64
C THR A 208 -2.81 9.97 10.11
N PHE A 209 -3.40 10.16 11.29
CA PHE A 209 -4.45 9.28 11.79
C PHE A 209 -5.66 9.22 10.83
N VAL A 210 -6.15 10.37 10.35
CA VAL A 210 -7.28 10.42 9.39
C VAL A 210 -6.95 9.66 8.11
N THR A 211 -5.73 9.80 7.60
CA THR A 211 -5.30 9.08 6.40
C THR A 211 -5.29 7.58 6.63
N ARG A 212 -4.76 7.10 7.76
CA ARG A 212 -4.78 5.68 8.15
C ARG A 212 -6.20 5.16 8.29
N TYR A 213 -7.05 5.91 9.02
CA TYR A 213 -8.44 5.53 9.21
C TYR A 213 -9.20 5.37 7.88
N LYS A 214 -9.02 6.31 6.95
CA LYS A 214 -9.62 6.23 5.61
C LYS A 214 -9.08 5.04 4.81
N SER A 215 -7.78 4.77 4.86
CA SER A 215 -7.18 3.59 4.23
C SER A 215 -7.72 2.30 4.84
N PHE A 216 -7.81 2.23 6.16
CA PHE A 216 -8.33 1.07 6.88
C PHE A 216 -9.76 0.73 6.49
N VAL A 217 -10.68 1.70 6.55
CA VAL A 217 -12.11 1.44 6.29
C VAL A 217 -12.42 1.20 4.82
N ASN A 218 -11.67 1.80 3.88
CA ASN A 218 -11.93 1.68 2.45
C ASN A 218 -11.19 0.51 1.80
N GLU A 219 -9.96 0.23 2.23
CA GLU A 219 -9.02 -0.65 1.53
C GLU A 219 -8.53 -1.82 2.41
N LYS A 220 -8.98 -1.92 3.66
CA LYS A 220 -8.40 -2.82 4.68
C LYS A 220 -6.89 -2.61 4.82
N GLY A 221 -6.47 -1.36 4.66
CA GLY A 221 -5.08 -0.95 4.71
C GLY A 221 -4.54 -0.77 6.14
N ASP A 222 -3.68 0.22 6.34
CA ASP A 222 -3.02 0.48 7.61
C ASP A 222 -4.00 0.66 8.77
N VAL A 223 -3.93 -0.22 9.78
CA VAL A 223 -4.78 -0.13 10.98
C VAL A 223 -4.44 1.13 11.79
N PRO A 224 -5.43 1.94 12.17
CA PRO A 224 -5.23 3.10 13.04
C PRO A 224 -5.23 2.66 14.51
N PHE A 225 -4.10 2.12 15.00
CA PHE A 225 -4.00 1.55 16.36
C PHE A 225 -4.15 2.56 17.50
N PHE A 226 -4.00 3.85 17.23
CA PHE A 226 -4.13 4.91 18.23
C PHE A 226 -5.13 5.97 17.78
N VAL A 227 -6.12 6.26 18.63
CA VAL A 227 -7.16 7.25 18.39
C VAL A 227 -6.80 8.58 19.09
N PRO A 228 -6.77 9.73 18.38
CA PRO A 228 -6.68 11.05 18.98
C PRO A 228 -7.92 11.42 19.80
N GLU A 229 -7.85 12.56 20.51
CA GLU A 229 -8.98 13.09 21.29
C GLU A 229 -10.14 13.55 20.38
N ASP A 230 -11.35 13.55 20.94
CA ASP A 230 -12.56 14.16 20.37
C ASP A 230 -13.06 13.55 19.04
N CYS A 231 -12.84 12.24 18.84
CA CYS A 231 -13.33 11.49 17.70
C CYS A 231 -14.52 10.61 18.06
N PHE A 232 -15.48 10.50 17.14
CA PHE A 232 -16.52 9.48 17.16
C PHE A 232 -16.86 9.06 15.72
N THR A 233 -17.58 7.97 15.56
CA THR A 233 -17.96 7.50 14.22
C THR A 233 -19.46 7.33 14.10
N VAL A 234 -19.98 7.47 12.88
CA VAL A 234 -21.39 7.33 12.57
C VAL A 234 -21.61 6.50 11.33
N ASP A 235 -22.73 5.78 11.28
CA ASP A 235 -23.25 5.20 10.07
C ASP A 235 -24.42 6.00 9.55
N GLN A 236 -24.65 5.94 8.23
CA GLN A 236 -25.80 6.59 7.62
C GLN A 236 -26.53 5.69 6.63
N LEU A 237 -27.85 5.68 6.71
CA LEU A 237 -28.71 5.29 5.60
C LEU A 237 -28.98 6.55 4.76
N LEU A 238 -28.34 6.66 3.61
CA LEU A 238 -28.55 7.74 2.65
C LEU A 238 -29.57 7.33 1.60
N LEU A 239 -30.63 8.11 1.45
CA LEU A 239 -31.60 8.00 0.38
C LEU A 239 -31.48 9.24 -0.53
N GLN A 240 -31.03 9.08 -1.76
CA GLN A 240 -30.89 10.16 -2.74
C GLN A 240 -32.08 10.20 -3.69
N TYR A 241 -32.46 11.39 -4.14
CA TYR A 241 -33.43 11.56 -5.22
C TYR A 241 -32.79 11.29 -6.56
N GLY A 242 -33.46 10.55 -7.44
CA GLY A 242 -32.97 10.29 -8.81
C GLY A 242 -32.67 11.60 -9.56
N SER A 243 -31.62 11.57 -10.36
CA SER A 243 -31.05 12.73 -11.09
C SER A 243 -31.97 13.32 -12.17
N ASP A 244 -33.12 12.73 -12.45
CA ASP A 244 -34.02 13.15 -13.54
C ASP A 244 -35.02 14.24 -13.15
N GLU A 245 -35.06 14.66 -11.91
CA GLU A 245 -35.87 15.81 -11.53
C GLU A 245 -35.00 17.07 -11.38
N SER A 246 -34.64 17.62 -12.54
CA SER A 246 -34.30 19.03 -12.67
C SER A 246 -35.42 19.85 -11.98
N GLU A 247 -35.08 20.49 -10.85
CA GLU A 247 -35.86 21.57 -10.26
C GLU A 247 -37.24 21.22 -9.68
N SER A 248 -37.46 20.08 -9.08
CA SER A 248 -38.55 20.02 -8.12
C SER A 248 -38.16 20.83 -6.87
N THR A 249 -38.54 22.10 -6.88
CA THR A 249 -38.72 22.94 -5.70
C THR A 249 -39.97 22.48 -4.94
N ALA A 250 -40.25 21.19 -4.89
CA ALA A 250 -41.38 20.64 -4.17
C ALA A 250 -41.07 20.80 -2.67
N GLU A 251 -41.58 21.96 -2.16
CA GLU A 251 -41.95 22.01 -0.73
C GLU A 251 -42.94 20.86 -0.48
N PRO A 252 -42.92 20.24 0.70
CA PRO A 252 -43.93 19.25 1.04
C PRO A 252 -45.30 19.80 0.69
N ASP A 253 -46.13 19.01 0.03
CA ASP A 253 -47.50 19.40 -0.21
C ASP A 253 -48.22 19.73 1.13
N ALA A 254 -49.34 20.36 1.08
CA ALA A 254 -50.08 20.75 2.29
C ALA A 254 -50.48 19.56 3.19
N SER A 255 -50.24 18.31 2.74
CA SER A 255 -50.46 17.07 3.51
C SER A 255 -49.14 16.54 4.17
N GLY A 256 -48.01 17.18 3.93
CA GLY A 256 -46.70 16.72 4.43
C GLY A 256 -46.18 15.46 3.72
N THR A 257 -46.75 15.11 2.57
CA THR A 257 -46.33 13.92 1.82
C THR A 257 -45.17 14.30 0.89
N LEU A 258 -44.02 13.71 1.11
CA LEU A 258 -42.87 13.82 0.20
C LEU A 258 -43.10 12.95 -1.03
N PRO A 259 -42.60 13.35 -2.22
CA PRO A 259 -42.73 12.55 -3.42
C PRO A 259 -42.09 11.16 -3.25
N ALA A 260 -42.64 10.17 -3.92
CA ALA A 260 -42.07 8.81 -3.93
C ALA A 260 -40.74 8.83 -4.69
N TYR A 261 -39.70 8.25 -4.06
CA TYR A 261 -38.36 8.19 -4.61
C TYR A 261 -38.11 6.81 -5.24
N THR A 262 -37.51 6.78 -6.42
CA THR A 262 -37.04 5.57 -7.07
C THR A 262 -35.55 5.41 -6.81
N PHE A 263 -35.17 4.30 -6.19
CA PHE A 263 -33.76 3.93 -5.95
C PHE A 263 -33.40 2.79 -6.93
N ASP A 264 -32.13 2.77 -7.37
CA ASP A 264 -31.65 1.81 -8.39
C ASP A 264 -31.63 0.34 -7.91
N THR A 265 -31.78 0.07 -6.63
CA THR A 265 -31.63 -1.31 -6.11
C THR A 265 -32.87 -1.92 -5.46
N ALA A 266 -33.68 -1.20 -4.77
CA ALA A 266 -35.02 -1.59 -4.32
C ALA A 266 -35.72 -0.31 -3.91
N SER A 267 -36.82 0.04 -4.59
CA SER A 267 -37.57 1.25 -4.26
C SER A 267 -38.15 1.14 -2.87
N VAL A 268 -37.59 1.89 -1.93
CA VAL A 268 -38.13 2.10 -0.59
C VAL A 268 -38.43 3.57 -0.42
N SER A 269 -39.59 3.88 0.13
CA SER A 269 -39.92 5.28 0.46
C SER A 269 -39.41 5.64 1.85
N ALA A 270 -39.10 6.94 2.07
CA ALA A 270 -38.75 7.42 3.41
C ALA A 270 -39.85 7.12 4.46
N SER A 271 -41.11 7.09 4.06
CA SER A 271 -42.23 6.74 4.93
C SER A 271 -42.24 5.26 5.33
N GLU A 272 -41.77 4.37 4.48
CA GLU A 272 -41.58 2.94 4.83
C GLU A 272 -40.45 2.78 5.82
N ILE A 273 -39.31 3.45 5.61
CA ILE A 273 -38.21 3.47 6.59
C ILE A 273 -38.68 4.06 7.92
N ASP A 274 -39.38 5.22 7.92
CA ASP A 274 -39.95 5.80 9.13
C ASP A 274 -40.87 4.81 9.86
N SER A 275 -41.69 4.05 9.13
CA SER A 275 -42.58 3.04 9.72
C SER A 275 -41.80 1.89 10.36
N ILE A 276 -40.74 1.41 9.69
CA ILE A 276 -39.84 0.37 10.23
C ILE A 276 -39.16 0.88 11.51
N LEU A 277 -38.59 2.08 11.47
CA LEU A 277 -37.90 2.66 12.63
C LEU A 277 -38.85 2.96 13.80
N SER A 278 -40.11 3.32 13.50
CA SER A 278 -41.13 3.65 14.52
C SER A 278 -41.59 2.45 15.34
N VAL A 279 -41.49 1.23 14.82
CA VAL A 279 -41.79 0.00 15.58
C VAL A 279 -40.62 -0.49 16.42
N GLY A 280 -39.44 0.14 16.24
CA GLY A 280 -38.19 -0.21 16.91
C GLY A 280 -37.42 -1.29 16.16
N VAL A 281 -36.15 -1.01 15.89
CA VAL A 281 -35.18 -1.94 15.28
C VAL A 281 -33.94 -1.99 16.19
N SER A 282 -33.20 -3.10 16.14
CA SER A 282 -31.87 -3.13 16.74
C SER A 282 -30.89 -2.31 15.92
N TYR A 283 -29.73 -2.01 16.48
CA TYR A 283 -28.65 -1.39 15.70
C TYR A 283 -28.23 -2.26 14.50
N ASP A 284 -28.12 -3.58 14.70
CA ASP A 284 -27.76 -4.53 13.63
C ASP A 284 -28.84 -4.54 12.53
N ASP A 285 -30.13 -4.53 12.87
CA ASP A 285 -31.19 -4.41 11.86
C ASP A 285 -31.11 -3.08 11.10
N PHE A 286 -30.67 -2.00 11.75
CA PHE A 286 -30.44 -0.72 11.05
C PHE A 286 -29.26 -0.80 10.08
N ILE A 287 -28.17 -1.48 10.44
CA ILE A 287 -27.05 -1.75 9.54
C ILE A 287 -27.50 -2.56 8.32
N ASP A 288 -28.40 -3.55 8.54
CA ASP A 288 -29.00 -4.29 7.42
C ASP A 288 -29.86 -3.40 6.49
N LEU A 289 -30.53 -2.38 7.04
CA LEU A 289 -31.26 -1.39 6.22
C LEU A 289 -30.28 -0.54 5.39
N ILE A 290 -29.13 -0.14 5.93
CA ILE A 290 -28.08 0.57 5.19
C ILE A 290 -27.57 -0.28 4.03
N ALA A 291 -27.21 -1.53 4.29
CA ALA A 291 -26.70 -2.44 3.28
C ALA A 291 -27.70 -2.73 2.17
N ARG A 292 -29.00 -2.75 2.50
CA ARG A 292 -30.10 -3.09 1.58
C ARG A 292 -30.59 -1.92 0.75
N TYR A 293 -30.66 -0.72 1.33
CA TYR A 293 -31.37 0.42 0.74
C TYR A 293 -30.52 1.68 0.61
N GLY A 294 -29.29 1.70 1.17
CA GLY A 294 -28.43 2.87 1.14
C GLY A 294 -27.86 3.16 -0.25
N ASN A 295 -27.87 4.43 -0.62
CA ASN A 295 -27.24 4.95 -1.84
C ASN A 295 -25.82 5.48 -1.59
N ASP A 296 -25.24 5.19 -0.45
CA ASP A 296 -23.88 5.61 -0.08
C ASP A 296 -22.90 4.49 -0.40
N GLU A 297 -22.15 4.66 -1.48
CA GLU A 297 -21.17 3.67 -1.93
C GLU A 297 -20.10 3.37 -0.86
N ASN A 298 -19.73 4.34 -0.03
CA ASN A 298 -18.77 4.12 1.04
C ASN A 298 -19.33 3.19 2.13
N MET A 299 -20.64 3.24 2.39
CA MET A 299 -21.32 2.39 3.37
C MET A 299 -21.60 0.96 2.85
N GLN A 300 -21.13 0.58 1.66
CA GLN A 300 -21.30 -0.78 1.13
C GLN A 300 -20.16 -1.74 1.52
N GLY A 301 -19.06 -1.23 2.09
CA GLY A 301 -17.93 -2.04 2.54
C GLY A 301 -18.11 -2.55 3.96
N ASP A 302 -17.89 -3.86 4.19
CA ASP A 302 -18.05 -4.50 5.50
C ASP A 302 -17.27 -3.82 6.63
N VAL A 303 -16.02 -3.43 6.36
CA VAL A 303 -15.16 -2.75 7.35
C VAL A 303 -15.67 -1.35 7.61
N PHE A 304 -16.12 -0.64 6.56
CA PHE A 304 -16.65 0.70 6.69
C PHE A 304 -17.94 0.71 7.51
N LEU A 305 -18.89 -0.21 7.28
CA LEU A 305 -20.10 -0.35 8.08
C LEU A 305 -19.81 -0.66 9.56
N ARG A 306 -18.75 -1.41 9.85
CA ARG A 306 -18.37 -1.70 11.25
C ARG A 306 -17.71 -0.54 11.97
N TRP A 307 -17.03 0.36 11.24
CA TRP A 307 -16.24 1.46 11.83
C TRP A 307 -16.85 2.84 11.58
N GLY A 308 -17.60 3.03 10.50
CA GLY A 308 -18.37 4.22 10.17
C GLY A 308 -17.55 5.41 9.67
N TYR A 309 -18.23 6.53 9.48
CA TYR A 309 -17.62 7.83 9.15
C TYR A 309 -16.98 8.43 10.40
N LEU A 310 -15.68 8.73 10.31
CA LEU A 310 -14.97 9.42 11.38
C LEU A 310 -15.41 10.88 11.45
N ILE A 311 -15.90 11.31 12.60
CA ILE A 311 -16.34 12.68 12.86
C ILE A 311 -15.38 13.38 13.83
N HIS A 312 -14.89 14.52 13.40
CA HIS A 312 -14.10 15.45 14.20
C HIS A 312 -14.27 16.87 13.65
N ASN A 313 -14.08 17.89 14.47
CA ASN A 313 -14.31 19.28 14.07
C ASN A 313 -13.42 19.79 12.92
N THR A 314 -12.24 19.21 12.73
CA THR A 314 -11.33 19.55 11.62
C THR A 314 -11.73 18.92 10.28
N LEU A 315 -12.73 18.02 10.26
CA LEU A 315 -13.17 17.31 9.06
C LEU A 315 -14.47 17.88 8.47
N PHE A 316 -14.91 19.06 8.90
CA PHE A 316 -16.18 19.64 8.43
C PHE A 316 -16.21 19.95 6.95
N GLU A 317 -15.07 20.20 6.33
CA GLU A 317 -14.99 20.45 4.88
C GLU A 317 -14.99 19.15 4.06
N ASP A 318 -14.70 18.01 4.69
CA ASP A 318 -14.65 16.70 4.02
C ASP A 318 -16.02 16.06 3.85
N TYR A 319 -17.04 16.53 4.60
CA TYR A 319 -18.37 15.92 4.62
C TYR A 319 -19.49 16.91 4.34
N GLU A 320 -20.59 16.38 3.83
CA GLU A 320 -21.78 17.19 3.62
C GLU A 320 -22.41 17.62 4.95
N LYS A 321 -22.83 18.87 5.04
CA LYS A 321 -23.44 19.43 6.27
C LYS A 321 -24.59 18.60 6.84
N PRO A 322 -25.51 18.01 6.04
CA PRO A 322 -26.58 17.18 6.60
C PRO A 322 -26.07 15.93 7.34
N LEU A 323 -24.99 15.30 6.87
CA LEU A 323 -24.35 14.19 7.57
C LEU A 323 -23.80 14.67 8.93
N LEU A 324 -23.04 15.76 8.93
CA LEU A 324 -22.44 16.31 10.14
C LEU A 324 -23.49 16.71 11.17
N ILE A 325 -24.59 17.37 10.74
CA ILE A 325 -25.70 17.72 11.63
C ILE A 325 -26.31 16.46 12.26
N GLY A 326 -26.57 15.45 11.44
CA GLY A 326 -27.08 14.16 11.92
C GLY A 326 -26.14 13.48 12.90
N ALA A 327 -24.83 13.50 12.60
CA ALA A 327 -23.79 12.91 13.42
C ALA A 327 -23.73 13.56 14.83
N TYR A 328 -23.70 14.89 14.91
CA TYR A 328 -23.68 15.60 16.19
C TYR A 328 -24.93 15.32 17.01
N TYR A 329 -26.12 15.33 16.39
CA TYR A 329 -27.35 14.98 17.07
C TYR A 329 -27.43 13.51 17.51
N ALA A 330 -26.90 12.57 16.68
CA ALA A 330 -26.83 11.16 17.04
C ALA A 330 -25.89 10.92 18.22
N HIS A 331 -24.79 11.67 18.29
CA HIS A 331 -23.84 11.66 19.43
C HIS A 331 -24.38 12.35 20.68
N GLY A 332 -25.58 12.95 20.61
CA GLY A 332 -26.21 13.62 21.77
C GLY A 332 -25.83 15.10 21.97
N ILE A 333 -25.11 15.69 20.99
CA ILE A 333 -24.76 17.13 21.05
C ILE A 333 -25.87 17.91 20.37
N GLU A 334 -26.70 18.62 21.20
CA GLU A 334 -27.83 19.40 20.71
C GLU A 334 -27.44 20.80 20.24
N GLN A 335 -26.33 21.34 20.76
CA GLN A 335 -25.82 22.65 20.37
C GLN A 335 -24.76 22.49 19.30
N LEU A 336 -25.18 22.62 18.05
CA LEU A 336 -24.28 22.52 16.89
C LEU A 336 -23.22 23.62 16.89
N PRO A 337 -22.00 23.33 16.40
CA PRO A 337 -21.02 24.33 16.03
C PRO A 337 -21.60 25.37 15.06
N PRO A 338 -21.17 26.65 15.14
CA PRO A 338 -21.69 27.72 14.29
C PRO A 338 -21.63 27.42 12.79
N GLU A 339 -20.61 26.70 12.38
CA GLU A 339 -20.35 26.28 11.00
C GLU A 339 -21.41 25.32 10.46
N LEU A 340 -22.01 24.53 11.34
CA LEU A 340 -23.09 23.58 11.03
C LEU A 340 -24.49 24.15 11.20
N SER A 341 -24.63 25.33 11.78
CA SER A 341 -25.92 25.97 11.95
C SER A 341 -26.58 26.20 10.58
N ASN A 342 -27.66 25.47 10.30
CA ASN A 342 -28.43 25.60 9.04
C ASN A 342 -29.92 25.69 9.36
N LYS A 343 -30.58 26.76 8.85
CA LYS A 343 -32.01 26.99 9.02
C LYS A 343 -32.91 26.15 8.11
N ASN A 344 -32.30 25.41 7.15
CA ASN A 344 -33.02 24.71 6.08
C ASN A 344 -33.01 23.18 6.25
N THR A 345 -32.59 22.64 7.38
CA THR A 345 -32.67 21.23 7.71
C THR A 345 -33.73 20.97 8.75
N SER A 346 -34.60 19.98 8.51
CA SER A 346 -35.51 19.44 9.53
C SER A 346 -34.94 18.17 10.12
N SER A 347 -35.05 17.98 11.41
CA SER A 347 -34.63 16.76 12.08
C SER A 347 -35.79 16.04 12.74
N GLN A 348 -35.80 14.70 12.64
CA GLN A 348 -36.71 13.81 13.37
C GLN A 348 -35.86 12.74 14.06
N TYR A 349 -36.32 12.25 15.20
CA TYR A 349 -35.56 11.30 16.01
C TYR A 349 -36.31 9.97 16.12
N PHE A 350 -35.55 8.90 16.06
CA PHE A 350 -35.97 7.53 16.37
C PHE A 350 -34.96 6.96 17.37
N GLU A 351 -35.29 5.84 17.97
CA GLU A 351 -34.41 5.15 18.92
C GLU A 351 -34.40 3.68 18.58
N THR A 352 -33.21 3.07 18.55
CA THR A 352 -33.09 1.62 18.40
C THR A 352 -33.54 0.91 19.67
N THR A 353 -33.87 -0.38 19.59
CA THR A 353 -34.26 -1.18 20.74
C THR A 353 -33.16 -1.34 21.79
N ASP A 354 -31.91 -1.13 21.39
CA ASP A 354 -30.70 -1.12 22.22
C ASP A 354 -30.25 0.28 22.63
N GLY A 355 -31.10 1.31 22.40
CA GLY A 355 -30.96 2.64 22.97
C GLY A 355 -30.07 3.63 22.19
N LYS A 356 -29.68 3.30 20.95
CA LYS A 356 -28.98 4.27 20.09
C LYS A 356 -29.97 5.23 19.43
N ARG A 357 -29.58 6.51 19.33
CA ARG A 357 -30.40 7.56 18.70
C ARG A 357 -30.15 7.53 17.17
N ILE A 358 -31.21 7.32 16.38
CA ILE A 358 -31.21 7.52 14.94
C ILE A 358 -31.77 8.90 14.62
N VAL A 359 -31.05 9.69 13.86
CA VAL A 359 -31.44 11.05 13.48
C VAL A 359 -31.73 11.11 12.00
N LYS A 360 -33.00 11.36 11.66
CA LYS A 360 -33.39 11.65 10.27
C LYS A 360 -33.13 13.12 9.97
N ILE A 361 -32.36 13.37 8.93
CA ILE A 361 -32.09 14.70 8.39
C ILE A 361 -32.68 14.76 6.98
N THR A 362 -33.62 15.69 6.76
CA THR A 362 -34.15 16.00 5.44
C THR A 362 -33.46 17.25 4.89
N ALA A 363 -32.84 17.12 3.75
CA ALA A 363 -32.18 18.19 3.03
C ALA A 363 -32.55 18.18 1.56
N LYS A 364 -32.24 19.25 0.81
CA LYS A 364 -32.49 19.29 -0.63
C LYS A 364 -31.75 18.12 -1.30
N GLY A 365 -32.50 17.27 -2.00
CA GLY A 365 -31.95 16.16 -2.78
C GLY A 365 -31.66 14.87 -2.01
N SER A 366 -31.82 14.83 -0.67
CA SER A 366 -31.54 13.63 0.11
C SER A 366 -32.26 13.56 1.43
N ILE A 367 -32.46 12.34 1.93
CA ILE A 367 -32.81 12.04 3.30
C ILE A 367 -31.71 11.15 3.87
N ARG A 368 -31.28 11.44 5.11
CA ARG A 368 -30.27 10.67 5.82
C ARG A 368 -30.82 10.24 7.17
N TYR A 369 -30.59 8.99 7.52
CA TYR A 369 -30.79 8.48 8.86
C TYR A 369 -29.40 8.17 9.40
N VAL A 370 -29.00 8.91 10.43
CA VAL A 370 -27.63 8.85 10.98
C VAL A 370 -27.69 8.30 12.40
N VAL A 371 -26.85 7.34 12.68
CA VAL A 371 -26.70 6.72 14.00
C VAL A 371 -25.24 6.75 14.42
N GLU A 372 -24.99 6.96 15.71
CA GLU A 372 -23.62 6.80 16.21
C GLU A 372 -23.20 5.32 16.16
N ASN A 373 -22.06 5.06 15.53
CA ASN A 373 -21.44 3.74 15.50
C ASN A 373 -20.66 3.52 16.82
N ARG A 374 -19.65 4.36 17.07
CA ARG A 374 -18.77 4.27 18.24
C ARG A 374 -18.37 5.63 18.76
N SER A 375 -18.35 5.77 20.09
CA SER A 375 -17.59 6.81 20.74
C SER A 375 -16.14 6.35 20.87
N LEU A 376 -15.22 7.01 20.18
CA LEU A 376 -13.80 6.68 20.24
C LEU A 376 -13.14 7.48 21.36
N ALA A 377 -12.62 6.81 22.38
CA ALA A 377 -11.82 7.44 23.41
C ALA A 377 -10.37 7.61 22.92
N LYS A 378 -9.69 8.67 23.34
CA LYS A 378 -8.26 8.82 23.11
C LYS A 378 -7.50 7.62 23.65
N GLY A 379 -6.63 7.05 22.85
CA GLY A 379 -5.78 5.92 23.22
C GLY A 379 -5.83 4.79 22.21
N PRO A 380 -5.53 3.57 22.66
CA PRO A 380 -5.58 2.39 21.80
C PRO A 380 -6.94 2.21 21.14
N MET A 381 -6.95 1.93 19.83
CA MET A 381 -8.16 1.54 19.12
C MET A 381 -8.73 0.28 19.78
N PRO A 382 -10.04 0.27 20.15
CA PRO A 382 -10.64 -0.93 20.71
C PRO A 382 -10.69 -2.04 19.66
N TYR A 383 -10.32 -3.24 20.07
CA TYR A 383 -10.35 -4.46 19.26
C TYR A 383 -10.91 -5.63 20.07
N VAL A 384 -11.39 -6.63 19.37
CA VAL A 384 -11.85 -7.89 19.92
C VAL A 384 -11.22 -9.01 19.09
N GLU A 385 -10.84 -10.13 19.74
CA GLU A 385 -10.34 -11.30 19.04
C GLU A 385 -11.30 -11.71 17.90
N GLY A 386 -10.75 -11.83 16.69
CA GLY A 386 -11.49 -12.17 15.47
C GLY A 386 -12.13 -10.99 14.75
N ASP A 387 -12.06 -9.75 15.26
CA ASP A 387 -12.46 -8.57 14.49
C ASP A 387 -11.41 -8.17 13.44
N GLU A 388 -11.70 -7.13 12.65
CA GLU A 388 -10.82 -6.69 11.57
C GLU A 388 -9.47 -6.17 12.09
N VAL A 389 -9.46 -5.47 13.22
CA VAL A 389 -8.21 -4.99 13.83
C VAL A 389 -7.35 -6.16 14.28
N TRP A 390 -7.96 -7.16 14.91
CA TRP A 390 -7.28 -8.38 15.34
C TRP A 390 -6.69 -9.16 14.16
N ASN A 391 -7.51 -9.41 13.12
CA ASN A 391 -7.08 -10.18 11.95
C ASN A 391 -5.93 -9.52 11.20
N LEU A 392 -6.00 -8.19 10.98
CA LEU A 392 -4.90 -7.45 10.37
C LEU A 392 -3.67 -7.36 11.27
N SER A 393 -3.86 -7.38 12.60
CA SER A 393 -2.76 -7.45 13.56
C SER A 393 -2.09 -8.82 13.56
N TYR A 394 -2.86 -9.90 13.38
CA TYR A 394 -2.33 -11.24 13.19
C TYR A 394 -1.42 -11.30 11.97
N ASP A 395 -1.89 -10.79 10.81
CA ASP A 395 -1.09 -10.76 9.57
C ASP A 395 0.20 -9.94 9.75
N GLY A 396 0.11 -8.81 10.44
CA GLY A 396 1.27 -7.98 10.75
C GLY A 396 2.26 -8.63 11.73
N ALA A 397 1.76 -9.31 12.75
CA ALA A 397 2.56 -10.07 13.70
C ALA A 397 3.21 -11.28 13.02
N LEU A 398 2.46 -11.98 12.15
CA LEU A 398 2.98 -13.09 11.34
C LEU A 398 4.13 -12.64 10.45
N ALA A 399 3.96 -11.52 9.73
CA ALA A 399 5.03 -10.97 8.90
C ALA A 399 6.28 -10.61 9.73
N ALA A 400 6.09 -10.00 10.90
CA ALA A 400 7.19 -9.65 11.80
C ALA A 400 7.91 -10.87 12.38
N ALA A 401 7.17 -11.91 12.79
CA ALA A 401 7.73 -13.15 13.29
C ALA A 401 8.47 -13.93 12.19
N SER A 402 7.90 -13.94 10.97
CA SER A 402 8.52 -14.55 9.78
C SER A 402 9.83 -13.86 9.40
N ASP A 403 9.87 -12.53 9.44
CA ASP A 403 11.11 -11.78 9.17
C ASP A 403 12.20 -12.10 10.22
N ILE A 404 11.82 -12.25 11.49
CA ILE A 404 12.75 -12.61 12.56
C ILE A 404 13.31 -14.03 12.35
N GLU A 405 12.44 -15.00 12.08
CA GLU A 405 12.84 -16.39 11.84
C GLU A 405 13.78 -16.50 10.64
N TYR A 406 13.41 -15.84 9.54
CA TYR A 406 14.25 -15.82 8.34
C TYR A 406 15.59 -15.15 8.60
N ASP A 407 15.62 -13.99 9.24
CA ASP A 407 16.84 -13.24 9.54
C ASP A 407 17.78 -14.04 10.45
N ASP A 408 17.27 -14.68 11.50
CA ASP A 408 18.09 -15.46 12.43
C ASP A 408 18.74 -16.66 11.71
N GLN A 409 18.02 -17.36 10.84
CA GLN A 409 18.60 -18.42 10.03
C GLN A 409 19.56 -17.87 8.99
N PHE A 410 19.22 -16.75 8.35
CA PHE A 410 20.03 -16.13 7.33
C PHE A 410 21.38 -15.65 7.85
N GLU A 411 21.44 -15.04 9.04
CA GLU A 411 22.72 -14.59 9.63
C GLU A 411 23.68 -15.76 9.88
N VAL A 412 23.19 -16.95 10.22
CA VAL A 412 24.02 -18.16 10.30
C VAL A 412 24.61 -18.48 8.92
N TRP A 413 23.79 -18.55 7.88
CA TRP A 413 24.29 -18.87 6.53
C TRP A 413 25.27 -17.82 6.00
N PHE A 414 24.99 -16.55 6.29
CA PHE A 414 25.83 -15.42 5.89
C PHE A 414 27.20 -15.48 6.57
N SER A 415 27.26 -15.82 7.85
CA SER A 415 28.50 -15.94 8.62
C SER A 415 29.41 -17.08 8.14
N GLU A 416 28.83 -18.13 7.52
CA GLU A 416 29.53 -19.31 7.00
C GLU A 416 29.85 -19.19 5.50
N ALA A 417 29.43 -18.11 4.85
CA ALA A 417 29.54 -17.97 3.40
C ALA A 417 31.00 -17.86 2.94
N ASN A 418 31.31 -18.64 1.90
CA ASN A 418 32.60 -18.52 1.20
C ASN A 418 32.43 -17.62 -0.04
N VAL A 419 33.06 -16.44 -0.01
CA VAL A 419 32.93 -15.43 -1.06
C VAL A 419 34.23 -15.23 -1.81
N THR A 420 34.17 -15.31 -3.13
CA THR A 420 35.27 -14.97 -4.04
C THR A 420 34.91 -13.72 -4.84
N TYR A 421 35.71 -12.66 -4.69
CA TYR A 421 35.51 -11.40 -5.40
C TYR A 421 36.42 -11.30 -6.63
N TYR A 422 35.87 -10.77 -7.73
CA TYR A 422 36.63 -10.48 -8.96
C TYR A 422 36.67 -8.96 -9.18
N TYR A 423 37.39 -8.24 -8.32
CA TYR A 423 37.43 -6.77 -8.29
C TYR A 423 37.88 -6.14 -9.63
N ASP A 424 38.72 -6.82 -10.39
CA ASP A 424 39.21 -6.38 -11.70
C ASP A 424 38.12 -6.34 -12.79
N ARG A 425 36.94 -6.92 -12.52
CA ARG A 425 35.80 -6.94 -13.42
C ARG A 425 34.79 -5.84 -13.19
N PHE A 426 34.85 -5.17 -12.02
CA PHE A 426 33.95 -4.07 -11.73
C PHE A 426 34.33 -2.83 -12.57
N LYS A 427 33.31 -2.04 -12.95
CA LYS A 427 33.52 -0.80 -13.66
C LYS A 427 34.24 0.23 -12.77
N SER A 428 35.13 1.00 -13.36
CA SER A 428 35.95 1.98 -12.61
C SER A 428 35.15 3.07 -11.87
N ASN A 429 33.90 3.30 -12.29
CA ASN A 429 33.01 4.26 -11.61
C ASN A 429 32.29 3.68 -10.36
N TYR A 430 32.36 2.37 -10.14
CA TYR A 430 31.85 1.75 -8.90
C TYR A 430 32.91 1.73 -7.80
N ILE A 431 34.18 1.62 -8.18
CA ILE A 431 35.27 1.40 -7.26
C ILE A 431 36.03 2.72 -7.09
N SER A 432 36.07 3.26 -5.86
CA SER A 432 36.99 4.34 -5.52
C SER A 432 38.44 3.85 -5.62
N PRO A 433 39.40 4.73 -5.99
CA PRO A 433 40.83 4.39 -6.05
C PRO A 433 41.44 3.81 -4.78
N ALA A 434 40.70 3.86 -3.67
CA ALA A 434 41.15 3.47 -2.32
C ALA A 434 40.78 2.03 -1.91
N VAL A 435 40.24 1.20 -2.81
CA VAL A 435 39.93 -0.23 -2.45
C VAL A 435 41.18 -0.93 -1.93
N PRO A 436 41.14 -1.52 -0.73
CA PRO A 436 42.30 -2.22 -0.17
C PRO A 436 42.72 -3.39 -1.08
N LYS A 437 44.00 -3.49 -1.38
CA LYS A 437 44.54 -4.66 -2.04
C LYS A 437 44.27 -5.86 -1.14
N GLN A 438 43.66 -6.91 -1.71
CA GLN A 438 43.49 -8.19 -1.03
C GLN A 438 44.76 -8.58 -0.27
N LYS A 439 44.61 -8.98 1.00
CA LYS A 439 45.67 -9.62 1.77
C LYS A 439 45.83 -11.07 1.36
#